data_a755e92d4f398c79fb31af13f90e2fc3
#
_entry.id   a755e92d4f398c79fb31af13f90e2fc3
#
_cell.length_a   1.000
_cell.length_b   1.000
_cell.length_c   1.000
_cell.angle_alpha   90.00
_cell.angle_beta   90.00
_cell.angle_gamma   90.00
#
_symmetry.space_group_name_H-M   'P 1'
#
loop_
_entity.id
_entity.type
_entity.pdbx_description
1 polymer ?
#
loop_
_entity_poly.entity_id
_entity_poly.type
_entity_poly.pdbx_seq_one_letter_code
_entity_poly.pdbx_strand_id
1 'polypeptide(L)'
;GSEMCIRDRINALVASDGILVPVQTEYFALEGLALLAGTIREVRSLLNDRLGVDGVLLTMHSQTLLNKQVAGEVLENFPDLVVRPAIRRNVRLAEAPSHGVPIHLHDPSSAGGKDYQAIATELQRRWGLS
;
A
#
# COMPACT_ATOMS: atom_id res chain seq x y z
N GLY A 1 5.36 12.87 -12.87
CA GLY A 1 4.12 13.47 -12.50
C GLY A 1 4.10 14.96 -12.72
N SER A 2 2.91 15.52 -12.87
CA SER A 2 2.74 16.95 -12.97
C SER A 2 2.93 17.62 -11.61
N GLU A 3 3.18 18.94 -11.61
CA GLU A 3 3.26 19.74 -10.38
C GLU A 3 1.98 19.62 -9.53
N MET A 4 0.83 19.45 -10.16
CA MET A 4 -0.46 19.22 -9.48
C MET A 4 -0.42 17.95 -8.63
N CYS A 5 0.10 16.85 -9.18
CA CYS A 5 0.22 15.60 -8.42
C CYS A 5 1.17 15.74 -7.23
N ILE A 6 2.23 16.51 -7.37
CA ILE A 6 3.18 16.78 -6.27
C ILE A 6 2.50 17.60 -5.18
N ARG A 7 1.77 18.65 -5.54
CA ARG A 7 1.01 19.48 -4.59
C ARG A 7 -0.05 18.70 -3.85
N ASP A 8 -0.82 17.88 -4.58
CA ASP A 8 -1.85 17.03 -3.99
C ASP A 8 -1.25 16.06 -2.99
N ARG A 9 -0.12 15.46 -3.33
CA ARG A 9 0.60 14.54 -2.44
C ARG A 9 1.06 15.25 -1.17
N ILE A 10 1.69 16.41 -1.31
CA ILE A 10 2.16 17.20 -0.16
C ILE A 10 0.99 17.61 0.72
N ASN A 11 -0.10 18.12 0.13
CA ASN A 11 -1.30 18.49 0.88
C ASN A 11 -1.88 17.32 1.67
N ALA A 12 -1.96 16.15 1.05
CA ALA A 12 -2.44 14.94 1.71
C ALA A 12 -1.53 14.53 2.87
N LEU A 13 -0.21 14.58 2.69
CA LEU A 13 0.77 14.23 3.73
C LEU A 13 0.73 15.20 4.91
N VAL A 14 0.58 16.50 4.64
CA VAL A 14 0.47 17.50 5.69
C VAL A 14 -0.78 17.30 6.54
N ALA A 15 -1.89 16.88 5.93
CA ALA A 15 -3.17 16.67 6.59
C ALA A 15 -3.29 15.30 7.27
N SER A 16 -2.37 14.38 7.02
CA SER A 16 -2.48 12.98 7.47
C SER A 16 -1.86 12.76 8.84
N ASP A 17 -2.42 11.80 9.57
CA ASP A 17 -1.86 11.31 10.84
C ASP A 17 -0.85 10.18 10.59
N GLY A 18 -1.02 9.43 9.51
CA GLY A 18 -0.15 8.33 9.12
C GLY A 18 -0.35 7.96 7.66
N ILE A 19 0.48 7.05 7.17
CA ILE A 19 0.50 6.67 5.77
C ILE A 19 0.47 5.15 5.63
N LEU A 20 -0.44 4.67 4.80
CA LEU A 20 -0.41 3.29 4.28
C LEU A 20 0.05 3.36 2.83
N VAL A 21 1.16 2.67 2.52
CA VAL A 21 1.79 2.73 1.20
C VAL A 21 1.53 1.45 0.42
N PRO A 22 0.66 1.47 -0.59
CA PRO A 22 0.54 0.33 -1.50
C PRO A 22 1.73 0.31 -2.46
N VAL A 23 2.33 -0.87 -2.62
CA VAL A 23 3.52 -1.08 -3.45
C VAL A 23 3.30 -2.31 -4.33
N GLN A 24 3.40 -2.12 -5.63
CA GLN A 24 3.40 -3.25 -6.56
C GLN A 24 4.75 -3.99 -6.47
N THR A 25 4.71 -5.32 -6.46
CA THR A 25 5.94 -6.14 -6.35
C THR A 25 6.67 -6.23 -7.69
N GLU A 26 7.11 -5.08 -8.20
CA GLU A 26 7.81 -4.91 -9.46
C GLU A 26 9.25 -4.43 -9.22
N TYR A 27 10.06 -4.45 -10.28
CA TYR A 27 11.49 -4.18 -10.22
C TYR A 27 11.87 -2.87 -9.51
N PHE A 28 11.11 -1.80 -9.71
CA PHE A 28 11.42 -0.49 -9.13
C PHE A 28 10.76 -0.21 -7.78
N ALA A 29 10.19 -1.23 -7.11
CA ALA A 29 9.46 -1.04 -5.86
C ALA A 29 10.31 -0.38 -4.76
N LEU A 30 11.53 -0.86 -4.54
CA LEU A 30 12.40 -0.31 -3.51
C LEU A 30 12.86 1.11 -3.84
N GLU A 31 13.13 1.39 -5.11
CA GLU A 31 13.49 2.74 -5.54
C GLU A 31 12.34 3.73 -5.28
N GLY A 32 11.11 3.33 -5.64
CA GLY A 32 9.93 4.14 -5.36
C GLY A 32 9.71 4.37 -3.87
N LEU A 33 9.90 3.36 -3.05
CA LEU A 33 9.81 3.48 -1.59
C LEU A 33 10.88 4.42 -1.04
N ALA A 34 12.11 4.36 -1.54
CA ALA A 34 13.18 5.23 -1.11
C ALA A 34 12.88 6.71 -1.43
N LEU A 35 12.36 6.97 -2.64
CA LEU A 35 11.94 8.32 -3.03
C LEU A 35 10.81 8.85 -2.16
N LEU A 36 9.81 8.02 -1.90
CA LEU A 36 8.69 8.39 -1.03
C LEU A 36 9.17 8.66 0.40
N ALA A 37 10.06 7.82 0.93
CA ALA A 37 10.64 8.01 2.26
C ALA A 37 11.35 9.37 2.37
N GLY A 38 12.05 9.80 1.33
CA GLY A 38 12.67 11.13 1.28
C GLY A 38 11.65 12.25 1.38
N THR A 39 10.57 12.16 0.61
CA THR A 39 9.47 13.14 0.66
C THR A 39 8.82 13.17 2.05
N ILE A 40 8.58 12.03 2.64
CA ILE A 40 8.00 11.94 3.99
C ILE A 40 8.90 12.59 5.03
N ARG A 41 10.22 12.37 4.96
CA ARG A 41 11.17 13.01 5.88
C ARG A 41 11.13 14.54 5.77
N GLU A 42 11.05 15.06 4.55
CA GLU A 42 10.95 16.51 4.34
C GLU A 42 9.65 17.08 4.92
N VAL A 43 8.52 16.43 4.66
CA VAL A 43 7.22 16.86 5.20
C VAL A 43 7.23 16.80 6.73
N ARG A 44 7.81 15.77 7.31
CA ARG A 44 7.93 15.64 8.77
C ARG A 44 8.75 16.77 9.38
N SER A 45 9.85 17.12 8.76
CA SER A 45 10.75 18.13 9.32
C SER A 45 10.22 19.56 9.18
N LEU A 46 9.43 19.84 8.14
CA LEU A 46 9.03 21.19 7.78
C LEU A 46 7.56 21.52 8.05
N LEU A 47 6.67 20.54 7.95
CA LEU A 47 5.22 20.78 7.87
C LEU A 47 4.37 19.94 8.83
N ASN A 48 4.77 18.71 9.12
CA ASN A 48 3.98 17.79 9.93
C ASN A 48 4.87 16.78 10.67
N ASP A 49 5.24 17.11 11.90
CA ASP A 49 6.18 16.32 12.71
C ASP A 49 5.60 14.98 13.22
N ARG A 50 4.29 14.79 13.13
CA ARG A 50 3.59 13.55 13.55
C ARG A 50 3.52 12.50 12.45
N LEU A 51 3.82 12.88 11.21
CA LEU A 51 3.66 12.00 10.08
C LEU A 51 4.60 10.79 10.17
N GLY A 52 4.06 9.60 9.95
CA GLY A 52 4.83 8.37 9.91
C GLY A 52 4.22 7.36 8.96
N VAL A 53 4.99 6.36 8.57
CA VAL A 53 4.50 5.24 7.77
C VAL A 53 3.93 4.18 8.71
N ASP A 54 2.63 3.91 8.61
CA ASP A 54 1.93 2.94 9.42
C ASP A 54 1.97 1.53 8.83
N GLY A 55 2.13 1.44 7.52
CA GLY A 55 2.20 0.15 6.86
C GLY A 55 2.56 0.23 5.40
N VAL A 56 3.09 -0.87 4.90
CA VAL A 56 3.36 -1.09 3.47
C VAL A 56 2.52 -2.27 3.02
N LEU A 57 1.71 -2.06 2.00
CA LEU A 57 0.81 -3.08 1.47
C LEU A 57 1.32 -3.55 0.11
N LEU A 58 1.76 -4.80 0.01
CA LEU A 58 2.20 -5.38 -1.24
C LEU A 58 0.99 -5.72 -2.11
N THR A 59 0.98 -5.23 -3.35
CA THR A 59 -0.13 -5.42 -4.29
C THR A 59 0.35 -6.02 -5.60
N MET A 60 -0.58 -6.47 -6.43
CA MET A 60 -0.30 -7.06 -7.75
C MET A 60 0.71 -8.21 -7.66
N HIS A 61 0.71 -8.91 -6.51
CA HIS A 61 1.67 -9.98 -6.27
C HIS A 61 1.33 -11.23 -7.09
N SER A 62 2.34 -11.80 -7.72
CA SER A 62 2.23 -13.06 -8.45
C SER A 62 3.34 -14.01 -8.03
N GLN A 63 3.27 -15.26 -8.52
CA GLN A 63 4.24 -16.30 -8.14
C GLN A 63 5.51 -16.31 -8.99
N THR A 64 5.76 -15.25 -9.76
CA THR A 64 7.00 -15.13 -10.54
C THR A 64 8.20 -14.96 -9.61
N LEU A 65 9.37 -15.39 -10.08
CA LEU A 65 10.61 -15.24 -9.31
C LEU A 65 10.89 -13.78 -8.98
N LEU A 66 10.69 -12.88 -9.95
CA LEU A 66 10.89 -11.44 -9.75
C LEU A 66 9.99 -10.89 -8.63
N ASN A 67 8.70 -11.20 -8.67
CA ASN A 67 7.77 -10.74 -7.64
C ASN A 67 8.16 -11.25 -6.25
N LYS A 68 8.57 -12.52 -6.15
CA LYS A 68 9.00 -13.10 -4.87
C LYS A 68 10.28 -12.44 -4.35
N GLN A 69 11.24 -12.16 -5.23
CA GLN A 69 12.48 -11.49 -4.86
C GLN A 69 12.21 -10.07 -4.37
N VAL A 70 11.39 -9.31 -5.09
CA VAL A 70 11.03 -7.94 -4.69
C VAL A 70 10.29 -7.93 -3.37
N ALA A 71 9.31 -8.82 -3.21
CA ALA A 71 8.57 -8.94 -1.94
C ALA A 71 9.51 -9.27 -0.78
N GLY A 72 10.47 -10.19 -1.00
CA GLY A 72 11.48 -10.55 0.00
C GLY A 72 12.36 -9.36 0.40
N GLU A 73 12.80 -8.57 -0.56
CA GLU A 73 13.60 -7.37 -0.31
C GLU A 73 12.84 -6.31 0.47
N VAL A 74 11.57 -6.09 0.13
CA VAL A 74 10.71 -5.16 0.89
C VAL A 74 10.51 -5.64 2.32
N LEU A 75 10.29 -6.94 2.52
CA LEU A 75 10.17 -7.54 3.86
C LEU A 75 11.44 -7.39 4.67
N GLU A 76 12.63 -7.57 4.06
CA GLU A 76 13.91 -7.40 4.75
C GLU A 76 14.14 -5.96 5.19
N ASN A 77 13.78 -4.99 4.35
CA ASN A 77 14.01 -3.58 4.64
C ASN A 77 12.96 -2.98 5.58
N PHE A 78 11.73 -3.50 5.57
CA PHE A 78 10.61 -2.97 6.35
C PHE A 78 9.85 -4.09 7.08
N PRO A 79 10.53 -4.89 7.94
CA PRO A 79 9.92 -6.10 8.51
C PRO A 79 8.69 -5.83 9.37
N ASP A 80 8.65 -4.69 10.06
CA ASP A 80 7.54 -4.34 10.95
C ASP A 80 6.43 -3.55 10.27
N LEU A 81 6.68 -3.03 9.07
CA LEU A 81 5.73 -2.17 8.35
C LEU A 81 4.90 -2.93 7.33
N VAL A 82 5.39 -4.04 6.79
CA VAL A 82 4.66 -4.79 5.77
C VAL A 82 3.42 -5.44 6.38
N VAL A 83 2.28 -5.08 5.82
CA VAL A 83 0.98 -5.65 6.21
C VAL A 83 0.75 -6.94 5.43
N ARG A 84 0.40 -8.00 6.11
CA ARG A 84 0.16 -9.30 5.49
C ARG A 84 -1.33 -9.63 5.47
N PRO A 85 -1.80 -10.38 4.46
CA PRO A 85 -1.06 -10.94 3.32
C PRO A 85 -0.82 -9.92 2.20
N ALA A 86 0.04 -10.25 1.23
CA ALA A 86 0.13 -9.49 0.00
C ALA A 86 -1.16 -9.65 -0.81
N ILE A 87 -1.56 -8.59 -1.49
CA ILE A 87 -2.72 -8.66 -2.39
C ILE A 87 -2.28 -9.29 -3.71
N ARG A 88 -2.84 -10.44 -4.02
CA ARG A 88 -2.51 -11.16 -5.25
C ARG A 88 -3.07 -10.46 -6.48
N ARG A 89 -2.36 -10.55 -7.58
CA ARG A 89 -2.91 -10.15 -8.88
C ARG A 89 -4.17 -10.96 -9.15
N ASN A 90 -5.28 -10.27 -9.41
CA ASN A 90 -6.57 -10.94 -9.57
C ASN A 90 -7.46 -10.13 -10.51
N VAL A 91 -7.99 -10.78 -11.54
CA VAL A 91 -8.81 -10.13 -12.56
C VAL A 91 -10.12 -9.57 -11.98
N ARG A 92 -10.65 -10.18 -10.93
CA ARG A 92 -11.88 -9.71 -10.28
C ARG A 92 -11.72 -8.32 -9.67
N LEU A 93 -10.51 -8.01 -9.15
CA LEU A 93 -10.20 -6.67 -8.66
C LEU A 93 -10.23 -5.64 -9.78
N ALA A 94 -9.76 -6.01 -10.97
CA ALA A 94 -9.80 -5.13 -12.14
C ALA A 94 -11.22 -4.94 -12.68
N GLU A 95 -12.06 -5.96 -12.56
CA GLU A 95 -13.45 -5.92 -13.03
C GLU A 95 -14.37 -5.08 -12.12
N ALA A 96 -14.17 -5.10 -10.82
CA ALA A 96 -15.07 -4.47 -9.86
C ALA A 96 -15.39 -3.01 -10.17
N PRO A 97 -14.41 -2.15 -10.52
CA PRO A 97 -14.71 -0.76 -10.87
C PRO A 97 -15.65 -0.61 -12.06
N SER A 98 -15.57 -1.52 -13.04
CA SER A 98 -16.47 -1.46 -14.21
C SER A 98 -17.93 -1.74 -13.86
N HIS A 99 -18.17 -2.42 -12.73
CA HIS A 99 -19.50 -2.65 -12.18
C HIS A 99 -19.89 -1.59 -11.14
N GLY A 100 -19.02 -0.64 -10.86
CA GLY A 100 -19.28 0.43 -9.91
C GLY A 100 -19.41 -0.03 -8.46
N VAL A 101 -18.83 -1.18 -8.11
CA VAL A 101 -18.89 -1.74 -6.76
C VAL A 101 -17.52 -2.17 -6.26
N PRO A 102 -17.29 -2.17 -4.94
CA PRO A 102 -16.04 -2.70 -4.39
C PRO A 102 -15.99 -4.22 -4.46
N ILE A 103 -14.78 -4.77 -4.31
CA ILE A 103 -14.56 -6.21 -4.49
C ILE A 103 -15.40 -7.08 -3.53
N HIS A 104 -15.64 -6.63 -2.32
CA HIS A 104 -16.41 -7.40 -1.34
C HIS A 104 -17.89 -7.53 -1.72
N LEU A 105 -18.39 -6.69 -2.60
CA LEU A 105 -19.73 -6.79 -3.18
C LEU A 105 -19.71 -7.48 -4.55
N HIS A 106 -18.65 -7.27 -5.32
CA HIS A 106 -18.53 -7.85 -6.67
C HIS A 106 -18.27 -9.37 -6.62
N ASP A 107 -17.23 -9.76 -5.89
CA ASP A 107 -16.84 -11.17 -5.73
C ASP A 107 -16.08 -11.39 -4.42
N PRO A 108 -16.79 -11.49 -3.29
CA PRO A 108 -16.14 -11.64 -1.99
C PRO A 108 -15.36 -12.94 -1.82
N SER A 109 -15.66 -13.97 -2.60
CA SER A 109 -14.98 -15.26 -2.54
C SER A 109 -13.73 -15.32 -3.43
N SER A 110 -13.49 -14.30 -4.27
CA SER A 110 -12.29 -14.23 -5.10
C SER A 110 -11.02 -14.12 -4.26
N ALA A 111 -9.88 -14.44 -4.86
CA ALA A 111 -8.59 -14.25 -4.19
C ALA A 111 -8.40 -12.81 -3.74
N GLY A 112 -8.73 -11.84 -4.61
CA GLY A 112 -8.65 -10.42 -4.28
C GLY A 112 -9.58 -10.02 -3.14
N GLY A 113 -10.83 -10.51 -3.15
CA GLY A 113 -11.79 -10.25 -2.08
C GLY A 113 -11.31 -10.78 -0.74
N LYS A 114 -10.80 -12.00 -0.71
CA LYS A 114 -10.25 -12.62 0.51
C LYS A 114 -9.02 -11.87 1.01
N ASP A 115 -8.11 -11.47 0.12
CA ASP A 115 -6.90 -10.77 0.50
C ASP A 115 -7.24 -9.41 1.13
N TYR A 116 -8.12 -8.62 0.52
CA TYR A 116 -8.54 -7.34 1.08
C TYR A 116 -9.30 -7.49 2.40
N GLN A 117 -10.10 -8.54 2.54
CA GLN A 117 -10.77 -8.82 3.82
C GLN A 117 -9.75 -9.11 4.93
N ALA A 118 -8.74 -9.91 4.63
CA ALA A 118 -7.66 -10.21 5.58
C ALA A 118 -6.85 -8.96 5.94
N ILE A 119 -6.54 -8.11 4.95
CA ILE A 119 -5.86 -6.84 5.19
C ILE A 119 -6.69 -5.91 6.06
N ALA A 120 -7.98 -5.79 5.80
CA ALA A 120 -8.86 -4.96 6.62
C ALA A 120 -8.85 -5.40 8.10
N THR A 121 -8.91 -6.70 8.33
CA THR A 121 -8.85 -7.28 9.69
C THR A 121 -7.51 -6.96 10.36
N GLU A 122 -6.40 -7.11 9.65
CA GLU A 122 -5.07 -6.82 10.19
C GLU A 122 -4.89 -5.33 10.50
N LEU A 123 -5.38 -4.43 9.65
CA LEU A 123 -5.32 -2.99 9.89
C LEU A 123 -6.19 -2.58 11.08
N GLN A 124 -7.37 -3.18 11.23
CA GLN A 124 -8.20 -2.94 12.41
C GLN A 124 -7.45 -3.31 13.69
N ARG A 125 -6.76 -4.44 13.68
CA ARG A 125 -5.96 -4.89 14.82
C ARG A 125 -4.80 -3.93 15.09
N ARG A 126 -4.04 -3.54 14.06
CA ARG A 126 -2.86 -2.66 14.20
C ARG A 126 -3.23 -1.27 14.72
N TRP A 127 -4.33 -0.74 14.25
CA TRP A 127 -4.77 0.63 14.58
C TRP A 127 -5.75 0.67 15.76
N GLY A 128 -6.05 -0.46 16.37
CA GLY A 128 -6.97 -0.54 17.49
C GLY A 128 -8.39 -0.14 17.13
N LEU A 129 -8.81 -0.33 15.91
CA LEU A 129 -10.17 -0.06 15.46
C LEU A 129 -11.09 -1.24 15.79
N SER A 130 -12.27 -0.93 16.26
CA SER A 130 -13.28 -1.94 16.60
C SER A 130 -14.32 -2.12 15.49
#